data_91b0c45265a24b2b08fc75dd0d2a549c
#
_entry.id   91b0c45265a24b2b08fc75dd0d2a549c
#
_cell.length_a   1.000
_cell.length_b   1.000
_cell.length_c   1.000
_cell.angle_alpha   90.00
_cell.angle_beta   90.00
_cell.angle_gamma   90.00
#
_symmetry.space_group_name_H-M   'P 1'
#
loop_
_entity.id
_entity.type
_entity.pdbx_description
1 polymer ?
#
loop_
_entity_poly.entity_id
_entity_poly.type
_entity_poly.pdbx_seq_one_letter_code
_entity_poly.pdbx_strand_id
1 'polypeptide(L)'
;MIDFGPLRRKEKSLQDLAAGLSRDDLGGFTREMCAAQLSALEEAADEDVVMVPDDPEANDTFASQAEDVGLSWTLGHVVVHTTASSEESAALALTLARGLAVEGRSRYEVPWEQARTVAFIRHRIEESLRMRLAMLDAWPDQPDLDNFYTPYAGRPPMNALGRFLGGLAHDDSHLEQMHKIIEQARVRRAAA
;
A
#
# COMPACT_ATOMS: atom_id res chain seq x y z
N MET A 1 -15.32 -0.63 -2.81
CA MET A 1 -14.04 -0.57 -2.02
C MET A 1 -14.39 -0.72 -0.54
N ILE A 2 -13.57 -1.43 0.24
CA ILE A 2 -13.79 -1.59 1.69
C ILE A 2 -13.63 -0.25 2.41
N ASP A 3 -14.44 -0.01 3.47
CA ASP A 3 -14.33 1.20 4.30
C ASP A 3 -13.32 1.00 5.44
N PHE A 4 -12.19 1.71 5.39
CA PHE A 4 -11.18 1.74 6.46
C PHE A 4 -11.44 2.83 7.52
N GLY A 5 -12.54 3.57 7.46
CA GLY A 5 -12.93 4.58 8.46
C GLY A 5 -12.93 4.05 9.89
N PRO A 6 -13.52 2.88 10.19
CA PRO A 6 -13.50 2.31 11.54
C PRO A 6 -12.09 1.98 12.05
N LEU A 7 -11.15 1.59 11.16
CA LEU A 7 -9.75 1.37 11.51
C LEU A 7 -9.06 2.69 11.89
N ARG A 8 -9.26 3.74 11.09
CA ARG A 8 -8.68 5.08 11.34
C ARG A 8 -9.19 5.67 12.67
N ARG A 9 -10.46 5.44 13.00
CA ARG A 9 -11.05 5.87 14.29
C ARG A 9 -10.74 4.93 15.46
N LYS A 10 -9.95 3.86 15.23
CA LYS A 10 -9.59 2.85 16.25
C LYS A 10 -10.79 2.11 16.86
N GLU A 11 -11.90 2.04 16.14
CA GLU A 11 -13.13 1.31 16.54
C GLU A 11 -13.00 -0.19 16.22
N LYS A 12 -12.22 -0.54 15.19
CA LYS A 12 -11.95 -1.92 14.76
C LYS A 12 -10.48 -2.13 14.47
N SER A 13 -9.99 -3.34 14.72
CA SER A 13 -8.69 -3.80 14.24
C SER A 13 -8.78 -4.25 12.77
N LEU A 14 -7.62 -4.50 12.14
CA LEU A 14 -7.56 -5.14 10.82
C LEU A 14 -8.21 -6.53 10.84
N GLN A 15 -8.01 -7.29 11.92
CA GLN A 15 -8.61 -8.60 12.08
C GLN A 15 -10.14 -8.53 12.19
N ASP A 16 -10.68 -7.51 12.88
CA ASP A 16 -12.14 -7.32 12.96
C ASP A 16 -12.73 -6.94 11.60
N LEU A 17 -12.03 -6.13 10.82
CA LEU A 17 -12.45 -5.78 9.45
C LEU A 17 -12.35 -6.97 8.49
N ALA A 18 -11.40 -7.87 8.71
CA ALA A 18 -11.20 -9.06 7.91
C ALA A 18 -12.17 -10.20 8.24
N ALA A 19 -12.93 -10.09 9.34
CA ALA A 19 -13.85 -11.14 9.77
C ALA A 19 -14.93 -11.39 8.70
N GLY A 20 -15.04 -12.64 8.26
CA GLY A 20 -16.02 -13.07 7.27
C GLY A 20 -15.66 -12.77 5.81
N LEU A 21 -14.51 -12.16 5.55
CA LEU A 21 -14.01 -11.97 4.19
C LEU A 21 -13.48 -13.29 3.63
N SER A 22 -13.61 -13.43 2.33
CA SER A 22 -13.02 -14.50 1.54
C SER A 22 -11.76 -14.03 0.79
N ARG A 23 -11.01 -14.98 0.22
CA ARG A 23 -9.92 -14.71 -0.71
C ARG A 23 -10.39 -13.88 -1.92
N ASP A 24 -11.59 -14.17 -2.44
CA ASP A 24 -12.15 -13.48 -3.60
C ASP A 24 -12.50 -12.03 -3.28
N ASP A 25 -12.99 -11.75 -2.07
CA ASP A 25 -13.23 -10.37 -1.61
C ASP A 25 -11.92 -9.57 -1.59
N LEU A 26 -10.83 -10.15 -1.07
CA LEU A 26 -9.51 -9.51 -1.08
C LEU A 26 -9.03 -9.23 -2.51
N GLY A 27 -9.25 -10.15 -3.44
CA GLY A 27 -8.95 -9.96 -4.86
C GLY A 27 -9.78 -8.83 -5.48
N GLY A 28 -11.06 -8.75 -5.15
CA GLY A 28 -11.96 -7.66 -5.56
C GLY A 28 -11.45 -6.30 -5.05
N PHE A 29 -11.20 -6.18 -3.76
CA PHE A 29 -10.70 -4.95 -3.14
C PHE A 29 -9.33 -4.51 -3.69
N THR A 30 -8.46 -5.48 -4.03
CA THR A 30 -7.16 -5.18 -4.64
C THR A 30 -7.34 -4.54 -6.01
N ARG A 31 -8.25 -5.07 -6.85
CA ARG A 31 -8.56 -4.48 -8.16
C ARG A 31 -9.15 -3.09 -8.04
N GLU A 32 -10.08 -2.90 -7.11
CA GLU A 32 -10.71 -1.59 -6.87
C GLU A 32 -9.67 -0.55 -6.39
N MET A 33 -8.78 -0.92 -5.46
CA MET A 33 -7.74 -0.03 -4.95
C MET A 33 -6.76 0.38 -6.05
N CYS A 34 -6.25 -0.59 -6.82
CA CYS A 34 -5.33 -0.29 -7.93
C CYS A 34 -6.02 0.55 -9.02
N ALA A 35 -7.31 0.31 -9.29
CA ALA A 35 -8.07 1.15 -10.21
C ALA A 35 -8.20 2.59 -9.71
N ALA A 36 -8.43 2.79 -8.40
CA ALA A 36 -8.47 4.13 -7.80
C ALA A 36 -7.11 4.84 -7.88
N GLN A 37 -6.01 4.13 -7.61
CA GLN A 37 -4.65 4.67 -7.76
C GLN A 37 -4.35 5.04 -9.23
N LEU A 38 -4.72 4.19 -10.19
CA LEU A 38 -4.52 4.45 -11.62
C LEU A 38 -5.38 5.61 -12.11
N SER A 39 -6.62 5.74 -11.61
CA SER A 39 -7.50 6.87 -11.93
C SER A 39 -6.96 8.19 -11.40
N ALA A 40 -6.36 8.20 -10.20
CA ALA A 40 -5.70 9.39 -9.68
C ALA A 40 -4.58 9.91 -10.60
N LEU A 41 -3.95 9.04 -11.40
CA LEU A 41 -2.87 9.39 -12.32
C LEU A 41 -3.35 9.87 -13.71
N GLU A 42 -4.66 9.93 -13.98
CA GLU A 42 -5.18 10.23 -15.35
C GLU A 42 -4.76 11.61 -15.84
N GLU A 43 -4.69 12.61 -14.96
CA GLU A 43 -4.32 13.98 -15.30
C GLU A 43 -2.85 14.33 -14.95
N ALA A 44 -2.08 13.34 -14.46
CA ALA A 44 -0.68 13.56 -14.07
C ALA A 44 0.24 13.63 -15.29
N ALA A 45 1.23 14.53 -15.23
CA ALA A 45 2.34 14.63 -16.18
C ALA A 45 3.65 14.10 -15.55
N ASP A 46 4.66 13.83 -16.39
CA ASP A 46 5.93 13.30 -15.90
C ASP A 46 6.62 14.24 -14.90
N GLU A 47 6.47 15.55 -15.09
CA GLU A 47 6.98 16.56 -14.16
C GLU A 47 6.33 16.49 -12.77
N ASP A 48 5.08 16.04 -12.68
CA ASP A 48 4.38 15.90 -11.41
C ASP A 48 4.94 14.72 -10.58
N VAL A 49 5.43 13.68 -11.28
CA VAL A 49 5.96 12.48 -10.62
C VAL A 49 7.18 12.80 -9.77
N VAL A 50 7.98 13.76 -10.19
CA VAL A 50 9.23 14.17 -9.52
C VAL A 50 9.11 15.50 -8.78
N MET A 51 7.95 16.15 -8.84
CA MET A 51 7.70 17.38 -8.10
C MET A 51 7.76 17.11 -6.60
N VAL A 52 8.55 17.89 -5.88
CA VAL A 52 8.56 17.88 -4.41
C VAL A 52 7.34 18.71 -3.95
N PRO A 53 6.36 18.08 -3.27
CA PRO A 53 5.19 18.79 -2.78
C PRO A 53 5.53 19.66 -1.56
N ASP A 54 4.68 20.62 -1.27
CA ASP A 54 4.68 21.32 0.02
C ASP A 54 3.96 20.42 1.04
N ASP A 55 4.74 19.83 1.95
CA ASP A 55 4.26 18.96 3.03
C ASP A 55 5.00 19.30 4.34
N PRO A 56 4.56 20.33 5.06
CA PRO A 56 5.19 20.74 6.31
C PRO A 56 5.03 19.71 7.44
N GLU A 57 4.16 18.74 7.28
CA GLU A 57 3.92 17.67 8.26
C GLU A 57 4.65 16.35 7.88
N ALA A 58 5.52 16.39 6.85
CA ALA A 58 6.30 15.22 6.44
C ALA A 58 7.09 14.67 7.62
N ASN A 59 6.84 13.40 7.96
CA ASN A 59 7.48 12.74 9.10
C ASN A 59 7.49 11.21 8.89
N ASP A 60 8.49 10.71 8.20
CA ASP A 60 8.71 9.27 8.05
C ASP A 60 9.47 8.70 9.25
N THR A 61 8.74 8.17 10.22
CA THR A 61 9.31 7.53 11.41
C THR A 61 10.02 6.19 11.12
N PHE A 62 9.97 5.70 9.88
CA PHE A 62 10.62 4.47 9.41
C PHE A 62 11.75 4.74 8.43
N ALA A 63 12.08 6.00 8.18
CA ALA A 63 13.21 6.39 7.34
C ALA A 63 14.50 5.72 7.84
N SER A 64 15.29 5.20 6.90
CA SER A 64 16.56 4.55 7.22
C SER A 64 17.68 5.53 7.56
N GLN A 65 17.54 6.78 7.13
CA GLN A 65 18.48 7.89 7.38
C GLN A 65 17.75 9.02 8.11
N ALA A 66 18.44 9.66 9.05
CA ALA A 66 17.84 10.74 9.84
C ALA A 66 17.42 11.96 8.99
N GLU A 67 18.16 12.23 7.92
CA GLU A 67 17.89 13.30 6.96
C GLU A 67 16.61 13.08 6.14
N ASP A 68 16.18 11.82 5.99
CA ASP A 68 14.98 11.47 5.22
C ASP A 68 13.68 11.55 6.04
N VAL A 69 13.76 11.67 7.37
CA VAL A 69 12.58 11.71 8.24
C VAL A 69 11.61 12.83 7.86
N GLY A 70 12.12 14.01 7.51
CA GLY A 70 11.32 15.17 7.10
C GLY A 70 11.17 15.32 5.58
N LEU A 71 11.51 14.30 4.79
CA LEU A 71 11.44 14.37 3.34
C LEU A 71 9.98 14.39 2.86
N SER A 72 9.60 15.47 2.14
CA SER A 72 8.32 15.51 1.43
C SER A 72 8.35 14.54 0.25
N TRP A 73 7.52 13.51 0.30
CA TRP A 73 7.53 12.46 -0.71
C TRP A 73 6.94 12.93 -2.03
N THR A 74 7.67 12.70 -3.12
CA THR A 74 7.14 12.90 -4.47
C THR A 74 6.08 11.86 -4.80
N LEU A 75 5.28 12.09 -5.84
CA LEU A 75 4.29 11.11 -6.31
C LEU A 75 4.96 9.76 -6.66
N GLY A 76 6.15 9.81 -7.28
CA GLY A 76 6.94 8.61 -7.58
C GLY A 76 7.33 7.85 -6.31
N HIS A 77 7.76 8.55 -5.26
CA HIS A 77 8.11 7.96 -3.97
C HIS A 77 6.88 7.27 -3.33
N VAL A 78 5.74 7.96 -3.26
CA VAL A 78 4.50 7.38 -2.71
C VAL A 78 4.12 6.07 -3.42
N VAL A 79 4.17 6.03 -4.77
CA VAL A 79 3.79 4.83 -5.52
C VAL A 79 4.76 3.67 -5.28
N VAL A 80 6.07 3.87 -5.30
CA VAL A 80 7.02 2.76 -5.05
C VAL A 80 6.91 2.25 -3.62
N HIS A 81 6.69 3.14 -2.65
CA HIS A 81 6.51 2.79 -1.25
C HIS A 81 5.23 1.96 -1.01
N THR A 82 4.08 2.42 -1.52
CA THR A 82 2.79 1.72 -1.32
C THR A 82 2.79 0.36 -2.00
N THR A 83 3.27 0.28 -3.25
CA THR A 83 3.33 -1.00 -3.97
C THR A 83 4.22 -2.02 -3.25
N ALA A 84 5.42 -1.63 -2.80
CA ALA A 84 6.32 -2.51 -2.05
C ALA A 84 5.68 -2.99 -0.72
N SER A 85 5.02 -2.11 0.03
CA SER A 85 4.36 -2.44 1.29
C SER A 85 3.20 -3.41 1.10
N SER A 86 2.41 -3.23 0.05
CA SER A 86 1.27 -4.09 -0.25
C SER A 86 1.68 -5.46 -0.80
N GLU A 87 2.77 -5.53 -1.57
CA GLU A 87 3.38 -6.77 -2.02
C GLU A 87 3.96 -7.58 -0.84
N GLU A 88 4.68 -6.93 0.08
CA GLU A 88 5.11 -7.58 1.32
C GLU A 88 3.92 -8.10 2.12
N SER A 89 2.84 -7.32 2.22
CA SER A 89 1.63 -7.72 2.94
C SER A 89 1.00 -8.97 2.32
N ALA A 90 0.94 -9.05 0.99
CA ALA A 90 0.42 -10.21 0.28
C ALA A 90 1.32 -11.45 0.44
N ALA A 91 2.65 -11.28 0.38
CA ALA A 91 3.62 -12.36 0.58
C ALA A 91 3.54 -12.95 2.00
N LEU A 92 3.48 -12.10 3.02
CA LEU A 92 3.34 -12.54 4.42
C LEU A 92 1.97 -13.18 4.68
N ALA A 93 0.91 -12.67 4.05
CA ALA A 93 -0.41 -13.29 4.12
C ALA A 93 -0.42 -14.70 3.50
N LEU A 94 0.25 -14.91 2.36
CA LEU A 94 0.42 -16.22 1.76
C LEU A 94 1.18 -17.17 2.70
N THR A 95 2.24 -16.70 3.35
CA THR A 95 2.99 -17.47 4.36
C THR A 95 2.08 -17.94 5.48
N LEU A 96 1.27 -17.03 6.04
CA LEU A 96 0.31 -17.36 7.10
C LEU A 96 -0.77 -18.33 6.62
N ALA A 97 -1.34 -18.10 5.43
CA ALA A 97 -2.39 -18.95 4.87
C ALA A 97 -1.94 -20.42 4.68
N ARG A 98 -0.64 -20.66 4.53
CA ARG A 98 -0.01 -21.98 4.44
C ARG A 98 0.35 -22.60 5.79
N GLY A 99 -0.02 -21.98 6.91
CA GLY A 99 0.28 -22.46 8.26
C GLY A 99 1.75 -22.27 8.67
N LEU A 100 2.51 -21.42 7.98
CA LEU A 100 3.92 -21.18 8.26
C LEU A 100 4.10 -19.95 9.16
N ALA A 101 5.17 -19.96 9.96
CA ALA A 101 5.57 -18.79 10.75
C ALA A 101 6.09 -17.67 9.82
N VAL A 102 5.78 -16.42 10.18
CA VAL A 102 6.38 -15.25 9.53
C VAL A 102 7.71 -14.94 10.23
N GLU A 103 8.78 -14.95 9.44
CA GLU A 103 10.14 -14.65 9.90
C GLU A 103 10.69 -13.44 9.11
N GLY A 104 10.96 -12.35 9.84
CA GLY A 104 11.56 -11.15 9.27
C GLY A 104 10.68 -10.40 8.28
N ARG A 105 11.32 -9.56 7.47
CA ARG A 105 10.70 -8.76 6.40
C ARG A 105 11.31 -9.14 5.05
N SER A 106 10.47 -9.18 4.02
CA SER A 106 10.88 -9.48 2.65
C SER A 106 10.59 -8.32 1.68
N ARG A 107 10.34 -7.14 2.22
CA ARG A 107 10.03 -5.96 1.41
C ARG A 107 11.25 -5.53 0.60
N TYR A 108 11.05 -5.41 -0.71
CA TYR A 108 11.96 -4.75 -1.62
C TYR A 108 11.27 -3.52 -2.20
N GLU A 109 11.88 -2.38 -2.01
CA GLU A 109 11.40 -1.10 -2.54
C GLU A 109 12.31 -0.65 -3.66
N VAL A 110 11.74 -0.36 -4.82
CA VAL A 110 12.49 0.26 -5.93
C VAL A 110 12.98 1.63 -5.44
N PRO A 111 14.26 2.00 -5.69
CA PRO A 111 14.73 3.34 -5.36
C PRO A 111 13.81 4.40 -5.98
N TRP A 112 13.23 5.22 -5.13
CA TRP A 112 12.18 6.17 -5.55
C TRP A 112 12.68 7.19 -6.57
N GLU A 113 13.97 7.49 -6.60
CA GLU A 113 14.62 8.37 -7.58
C GLU A 113 14.53 7.84 -9.01
N GLN A 114 14.27 6.55 -9.19
CA GLN A 114 14.03 5.92 -10.49
C GLN A 114 12.59 6.13 -10.98
N ALA A 115 11.65 6.42 -10.11
CA ALA A 115 10.25 6.64 -10.44
C ALA A 115 10.05 8.09 -10.96
N ARG A 116 10.31 8.31 -12.25
CA ARG A 116 10.40 9.65 -12.85
C ARG A 116 9.32 9.96 -13.89
N THR A 117 8.51 8.97 -14.32
CA THR A 117 7.49 9.16 -15.36
C THR A 117 6.17 8.54 -14.96
N VAL A 118 5.07 9.08 -15.48
CA VAL A 118 3.72 8.53 -15.28
C VAL A 118 3.66 7.09 -15.81
N ALA A 119 4.28 6.81 -16.94
CA ALA A 119 4.33 5.46 -17.50
C ALA A 119 4.99 4.46 -16.54
N PHE A 120 6.09 4.84 -15.87
CA PHE A 120 6.77 4.00 -14.89
C PHE A 120 5.88 3.71 -13.68
N ILE A 121 5.28 4.73 -13.06
CA ILE A 121 4.46 4.54 -11.85
C ILE A 121 3.15 3.81 -12.15
N ARG A 122 2.54 4.01 -13.31
CA ARG A 122 1.39 3.20 -13.77
C ARG A 122 1.76 1.73 -13.89
N HIS A 123 2.86 1.45 -14.61
CA HIS A 123 3.36 0.08 -14.75
C HIS A 123 3.65 -0.56 -13.39
N ARG A 124 4.22 0.20 -12.43
CA ARG A 124 4.49 -0.29 -11.07
C ARG A 124 3.22 -0.70 -10.32
N ILE A 125 2.12 0.07 -10.45
CA ILE A 125 0.82 -0.27 -9.85
C ILE A 125 0.23 -1.51 -10.53
N GLU A 126 0.30 -1.61 -11.86
CA GLU A 126 -0.21 -2.75 -12.64
C GLU A 126 0.54 -4.04 -12.30
N GLU A 127 1.86 -3.98 -12.18
CA GLU A 127 2.69 -5.11 -11.74
C GLU A 127 2.37 -5.52 -10.29
N SER A 128 2.20 -4.56 -9.38
CA SER A 128 1.81 -4.82 -8.01
C SER A 128 0.44 -5.51 -7.94
N LEU A 129 -0.53 -5.05 -8.75
CA LEU A 129 -1.83 -5.72 -8.87
C LEU A 129 -1.65 -7.19 -9.28
N ARG A 130 -0.89 -7.44 -10.37
CA ARG A 130 -0.63 -8.78 -10.87
C ARG A 130 0.01 -9.68 -9.81
N MET A 131 1.04 -9.18 -9.12
CA MET A 131 1.75 -9.92 -8.08
C MET A 131 0.85 -10.26 -6.90
N ARG A 132 0.08 -9.30 -6.40
CA ARG A 132 -0.82 -9.51 -5.25
C ARG A 132 -1.93 -10.52 -5.58
N LEU A 133 -2.51 -10.47 -6.78
CA LEU A 133 -3.50 -11.45 -7.22
C LEU A 133 -2.90 -12.83 -7.36
N ALA A 134 -1.69 -12.97 -7.94
CA ALA A 134 -0.99 -14.25 -8.04
C ALA A 134 -0.68 -14.84 -6.65
N MET A 135 -0.34 -14.01 -5.66
CA MET A 135 -0.14 -14.46 -4.28
C MET A 135 -1.44 -14.95 -3.64
N LEU A 136 -2.59 -14.32 -3.91
CA LEU A 136 -3.91 -14.82 -3.48
C LEU A 136 -4.25 -16.16 -4.16
N ASP A 137 -3.98 -16.28 -5.46
CA ASP A 137 -4.22 -17.54 -6.21
C ASP A 137 -3.37 -18.70 -5.68
N ALA A 138 -2.20 -18.40 -5.09
CA ALA A 138 -1.31 -19.39 -4.48
C ALA A 138 -1.72 -19.83 -3.06
N TRP A 139 -2.79 -19.26 -2.48
CA TRP A 139 -3.31 -19.73 -1.20
C TRP A 139 -3.87 -21.13 -1.32
N PRO A 140 -3.71 -21.99 -0.28
CA PRO A 140 -4.39 -23.29 -0.25
C PRO A 140 -5.92 -23.14 -0.39
N ASP A 141 -6.60 -24.18 -0.89
CA ASP A 141 -8.07 -24.21 -0.93
C ASP A 141 -8.70 -24.04 0.47
N GLN A 142 -7.99 -24.53 1.49
CA GLN A 142 -8.31 -24.35 2.90
C GLN A 142 -7.15 -23.62 3.59
N PRO A 143 -7.15 -22.28 3.57
CA PRO A 143 -6.10 -21.51 4.21
C PRO A 143 -6.18 -21.65 5.73
N ASP A 144 -5.02 -21.72 6.37
CA ASP A 144 -4.93 -21.74 7.84
C ASP A 144 -5.23 -20.33 8.38
N LEU A 145 -6.48 -20.11 8.77
CA LEU A 145 -6.94 -18.86 9.35
C LEU A 145 -6.79 -18.82 10.88
N ASP A 146 -6.37 -19.92 11.50
CA ASP A 146 -6.02 -20.00 12.92
C ASP A 146 -4.54 -19.70 13.17
N ASN A 147 -3.75 -19.54 12.12
CA ASN A 147 -2.35 -19.13 12.19
C ASN A 147 -2.24 -17.60 12.34
N PHE A 148 -2.03 -17.14 13.57
CA PHE A 148 -1.91 -15.72 13.91
C PHE A 148 -0.45 -15.34 14.16
N TYR A 149 -0.12 -14.08 13.83
CA TYR A 149 1.13 -13.46 14.22
C TYR A 149 0.90 -12.01 14.67
N THR A 150 1.83 -11.50 15.47
CA THR A 150 1.84 -10.10 15.91
C THR A 150 2.96 -9.38 15.18
N PRO A 151 2.67 -8.38 14.30
CA PRO A 151 3.68 -7.75 13.45
C PRO A 151 4.77 -7.00 14.24
N TYR A 152 4.40 -6.37 15.35
CA TYR A 152 5.30 -5.74 16.32
C TYR A 152 4.56 -5.44 17.63
N ALA A 153 5.33 -5.15 18.68
CA ALA A 153 4.79 -4.92 20.01
C ALA A 153 3.69 -3.84 20.02
N GLY A 154 2.58 -4.13 20.70
CA GLY A 154 1.43 -3.24 20.81
C GLY A 154 0.42 -3.30 19.67
N ARG A 155 0.66 -4.13 18.64
CA ARG A 155 -0.36 -4.37 17.59
C ARG A 155 -1.17 -5.63 17.92
N PRO A 156 -2.48 -5.63 17.63
CA PRO A 156 -3.29 -6.84 17.72
C PRO A 156 -2.76 -7.94 16.80
N PRO A 157 -2.87 -9.22 17.21
CA PRO A 157 -2.55 -10.34 16.34
C PRO A 157 -3.50 -10.36 15.14
N MET A 158 -3.01 -10.84 14.00
CA MET A 158 -3.77 -11.00 12.77
C MET A 158 -3.40 -12.28 12.04
N ASN A 159 -4.35 -12.86 11.34
CA ASN A 159 -4.15 -13.99 10.43
C ASN A 159 -3.89 -13.53 9.00
N ALA A 160 -3.92 -14.47 8.04
CA ALA A 160 -3.67 -14.21 6.63
C ALA A 160 -4.60 -13.12 6.06
N LEU A 161 -5.91 -13.15 6.37
CA LEU A 161 -6.87 -12.16 5.88
C LEU A 161 -6.55 -10.77 6.41
N GLY A 162 -6.33 -10.65 7.74
CA GLY A 162 -5.97 -9.39 8.38
C GLY A 162 -4.63 -8.84 7.88
N ARG A 163 -3.65 -9.71 7.62
CA ARG A 163 -2.34 -9.30 7.10
C ARG A 163 -2.44 -8.76 5.67
N PHE A 164 -3.18 -9.44 4.79
CA PHE A 164 -3.41 -8.98 3.41
C PHE A 164 -4.16 -7.63 3.42
N LEU A 165 -5.23 -7.54 4.22
CA LEU A 165 -6.02 -6.32 4.35
C LEU A 165 -5.19 -5.14 4.86
N GLY A 166 -4.14 -5.42 5.66
CA GLY A 166 -3.19 -4.41 6.12
C GLY A 166 -2.47 -3.68 4.98
N GLY A 167 -2.15 -4.36 3.89
CA GLY A 167 -1.60 -3.74 2.67
C GLY A 167 -2.59 -2.80 2.00
N LEU A 168 -3.85 -3.23 1.87
CA LEU A 168 -4.91 -2.38 1.30
C LEU A 168 -5.20 -1.15 2.16
N ALA A 169 -5.18 -1.31 3.50
CA ALA A 169 -5.35 -0.17 4.41
C ALA A 169 -4.18 0.83 4.32
N HIS A 170 -2.97 0.34 4.04
CA HIS A 170 -1.81 1.18 3.79
C HIS A 170 -1.95 1.93 2.45
N ASP A 171 -2.37 1.27 1.37
CA ASP A 171 -2.68 1.91 0.09
C ASP A 171 -3.73 3.02 0.27
N ASP A 172 -4.82 2.74 1.00
CA ASP A 172 -5.90 3.69 1.29
C ASP A 172 -5.39 4.93 2.04
N SER A 173 -4.45 4.74 2.98
CA SER A 173 -3.88 5.84 3.75
C SER A 173 -3.04 6.80 2.90
N HIS A 174 -2.47 6.31 1.79
CA HIS A 174 -1.66 7.11 0.86
C HIS A 174 -2.43 7.63 -0.37
N LEU A 175 -3.64 7.13 -0.63
CA LEU A 175 -4.43 7.57 -1.79
C LEU A 175 -4.76 9.07 -1.71
N GLU A 176 -5.10 9.56 -0.52
CA GLU A 176 -5.33 11.00 -0.29
C GLU A 176 -4.04 11.82 -0.50
N GLN A 177 -2.89 11.29 -0.09
CA GLN A 177 -1.59 11.94 -0.34
C GLN A 177 -1.30 12.04 -1.84
N MET A 178 -1.56 10.99 -2.62
CA MET A 178 -1.43 11.03 -4.08
C MET A 178 -2.30 12.16 -4.68
N HIS A 179 -3.56 12.25 -4.27
CA HIS A 179 -4.46 13.31 -4.75
C HIS A 179 -3.95 14.71 -4.39
N LYS A 180 -3.46 14.92 -3.15
CA LYS A 180 -2.89 16.21 -2.72
C LYS A 180 -1.67 16.62 -3.53
N ILE A 181 -0.77 15.68 -3.82
CA ILE A 181 0.42 15.94 -4.65
C ILE A 181 0.01 16.34 -6.07
N ILE A 182 -0.91 15.60 -6.69
CA ILE A 182 -1.38 15.87 -8.04
C ILE A 182 -2.09 17.23 -8.12
N GLU A 183 -2.90 17.57 -7.15
CA GLU A 183 -3.57 18.88 -7.09
C GLU A 183 -2.55 20.02 -6.96
N GLN A 184 -1.53 19.89 -6.11
CA GLN A 184 -0.45 20.89 -6.01
C GLN A 184 0.30 21.05 -7.34
N ALA A 185 0.59 19.92 -8.02
CA ALA A 185 1.24 19.94 -9.32
C ALA A 185 0.38 20.63 -10.38
N ARG A 186 -0.92 20.32 -10.41
CA ARG A 186 -1.88 20.98 -11.31
C ARG A 186 -1.93 22.48 -11.12
N VAL A 187 -1.95 22.95 -9.86
CA VAL A 187 -1.94 24.38 -9.55
C VAL A 187 -0.64 25.04 -10.01
N ARG A 188 0.52 24.40 -9.80
CA ARG A 188 1.82 24.92 -10.27
C ARG A 188 1.88 25.02 -11.78
N ARG A 189 1.41 23.99 -12.52
CA ARG A 189 1.38 24.02 -14.00
C ARG A 189 0.47 25.13 -14.54
N ALA A 190 -0.66 25.39 -13.87
CA ALA A 190 -1.58 26.45 -14.29
C ALA A 190 -1.04 27.86 -14.04
N ALA A 191 -0.01 28.01 -13.18
CA ALA A 191 0.61 29.28 -12.84
C ALA A 191 1.89 29.60 -13.66
N ALA A 192 2.41 28.63 -14.43
CA ALA A 192 3.64 28.71 -15.22
C ALA A 192 3.33 29.13 -16.66
#